data_274972be2234ccf86ab2bfb884d8d0a2
#
_entry.id   274972be2234ccf86ab2bfb884d8d0a2
#
_cell.length_a   1.000
_cell.length_b   1.000
_cell.length_c   1.000
_cell.angle_alpha   90.00
_cell.angle_beta   90.00
_cell.angle_gamma   90.00
#
_symmetry.space_group_name_H-M   'P 1'
#
loop_
_entity.id
_entity.type
_entity.pdbx_description
1 polymer ?
#
loop_
_entity_poly.entity_id
_entity_poly.type
_entity_poly.pdbx_seq_one_letter_code
_entity_poly.pdbx_strand_id
1 'polypeptide(L)'
;MNADVFEAVCAMGDAARTAQSQLAQANTEAKNQLLNAIADALDQHADDIAAANTLDMNQAETDGMDAGKLDRLKFDQQRITAAAQGVRHVASLPDPIGEIVRGYHLENGLRLQQVRVPIGVLGMIYEARPNVTVDVASLCIKSGNAVLLRGGHAAEHTNAATLAVIADVLTKHGYDHNMIATVDQYGRDGATAMMEARGHIDVLIPRGGAGLIQAVVRNSKVPVIETGAGNVHIYVDRTGNPDKAIPILINAKTQRVGVCNATEKLLVHKDIAESFLPKAAAALAAAGVEMHADERAYGIIEHAGIANAQLVHATDEDWDTEYLALKIGIKVVDSLDEAIAHINRHSTGHTESIIAEDLFGHRGIHRPHRLGGGDGQRLHTFHRWRRVRIRRGTWHLHTEDACARSDGAARDDHDQMDWLRNRTGERMSDEVMQDNMQHTMQDNKNPWNADLTDPMLRLRLRPND
;
A
#
# COMPACT_ATOMS: atom_id res chain seq x y z
N MET A 1 26.16 -14.74 8.63
CA MET A 1 26.05 -13.28 8.95
C MET A 1 27.40 -12.83 9.48
N ASN A 2 27.92 -11.73 8.97
CA ASN A 2 29.14 -11.10 9.48
C ASN A 2 28.82 -10.43 10.82
N ALA A 3 29.51 -10.81 11.92
CA ALA A 3 29.24 -10.27 13.26
C ALA A 3 29.49 -8.76 13.34
N ASP A 4 30.55 -8.27 12.69
CA ASP A 4 30.89 -6.84 12.68
C ASP A 4 29.81 -6.00 11.98
N VAL A 5 29.21 -6.52 10.90
CA VAL A 5 28.11 -5.86 10.20
C VAL A 5 26.86 -5.83 11.07
N PHE A 6 26.58 -6.90 11.80
CA PHE A 6 25.45 -6.96 12.70
C PHE A 6 25.57 -5.93 13.84
N GLU A 7 26.73 -5.87 14.49
CA GLU A 7 27.00 -4.88 15.54
C GLU A 7 26.90 -3.45 15.00
N ALA A 8 27.42 -3.18 13.82
CA ALA A 8 27.35 -1.88 13.18
C ALA A 8 25.87 -1.46 12.89
N VAL A 9 25.06 -2.38 12.36
CA VAL A 9 23.64 -2.11 12.08
C VAL A 9 22.84 -1.91 13.38
N CYS A 10 23.13 -2.66 14.43
CA CYS A 10 22.55 -2.43 15.75
C CYS A 10 22.91 -1.05 16.30
N ALA A 11 24.18 -0.65 16.21
CA ALA A 11 24.62 0.67 16.65
C ALA A 11 23.94 1.80 15.85
N MET A 12 23.75 1.62 14.54
CA MET A 12 22.99 2.55 13.71
C MET A 12 21.51 2.64 14.15
N GLY A 13 20.89 1.51 14.51
CA GLY A 13 19.54 1.46 15.07
C GLY A 13 19.41 2.26 16.37
N ASP A 14 20.40 2.13 17.27
CA ASP A 14 20.43 2.87 18.53
C ASP A 14 20.66 4.37 18.31
N ALA A 15 21.53 4.74 17.37
CA ALA A 15 21.73 6.14 16.97
C ALA A 15 20.45 6.73 16.36
N ALA A 16 19.77 5.98 15.47
CA ALA A 16 18.50 6.36 14.89
C ALA A 16 17.41 6.55 15.97
N ARG A 17 17.36 5.68 16.96
CA ARG A 17 16.42 5.79 18.10
C ARG A 17 16.69 7.05 18.94
N THR A 18 17.94 7.37 19.16
CA THR A 18 18.35 8.61 19.87
C THR A 18 17.92 9.84 19.07
N ALA A 19 18.20 9.85 17.76
CA ALA A 19 17.79 10.91 16.85
C ALA A 19 16.27 11.08 16.77
N GLN A 20 15.53 9.96 16.74
CA GLN A 20 14.07 9.92 16.69
C GLN A 20 13.42 10.66 17.87
N SER A 21 14.05 10.68 19.05
CA SER A 21 13.53 11.37 20.23
C SER A 21 13.34 12.87 20.01
N GLN A 22 14.17 13.51 19.18
CA GLN A 22 14.04 14.92 18.80
C GLN A 22 12.78 15.14 17.95
N LEU A 23 12.57 14.25 16.98
CA LEU A 23 11.42 14.33 16.08
C LEU A 23 10.09 14.00 16.79
N ALA A 24 10.11 13.09 17.76
CA ALA A 24 8.94 12.75 18.58
C ALA A 24 8.45 13.92 19.42
N GLN A 25 9.32 14.89 19.74
CA GLN A 25 8.98 16.10 20.49
C GLN A 25 8.62 17.28 19.57
N ALA A 26 8.91 17.19 18.27
CA ALA A 26 8.61 18.23 17.31
C ALA A 26 7.09 18.37 17.12
N ASN A 27 6.60 19.60 17.11
CA ASN A 27 5.22 19.88 16.77
C ASN A 27 4.97 19.77 15.25
N THR A 28 3.71 19.77 14.85
CA THR A 28 3.28 19.65 13.45
C THR A 28 3.92 20.72 12.56
N GLU A 29 4.03 21.95 13.04
CA GLU A 29 4.60 23.05 12.25
C GLU A 29 6.09 22.83 11.97
N ALA A 30 6.87 22.45 12.97
CA ALA A 30 8.30 22.14 12.81
C ALA A 30 8.53 20.97 11.84
N LYS A 31 7.73 19.89 11.92
CA LYS A 31 7.77 18.78 10.96
C LYS A 31 7.44 19.26 9.54
N ASN A 32 6.41 20.09 9.37
CA ASN A 32 6.01 20.62 8.08
C ASN A 32 7.06 21.55 7.48
N GLN A 33 7.69 22.42 8.29
CA GLN A 33 8.80 23.28 7.86
C GLN A 33 9.99 22.42 7.38
N LEU A 34 10.35 21.39 8.13
CA LEU A 34 11.43 20.48 7.77
C LEU A 34 11.13 19.74 6.45
N LEU A 35 9.91 19.21 6.27
CA LEU A 35 9.48 18.55 5.04
C LEU A 35 9.53 19.49 3.84
N ASN A 36 9.03 20.72 3.98
CA ASN A 36 9.09 21.69 2.90
C ASN A 36 10.54 22.08 2.55
N ALA A 37 11.42 22.22 3.54
CA ALA A 37 12.85 22.46 3.31
C ALA A 37 13.53 21.28 2.56
N ILE A 38 13.17 20.04 2.87
CA ILE A 38 13.63 18.85 2.12
C ILE A 38 13.13 18.90 0.68
N ALA A 39 11.85 19.23 0.46
CA ALA A 39 11.30 19.34 -0.89
C ALA A 39 12.01 20.43 -1.72
N ASP A 40 12.27 21.59 -1.12
CA ASP A 40 12.99 22.69 -1.77
C ASP A 40 14.44 22.29 -2.09
N ALA A 41 15.11 21.57 -1.20
CA ALA A 41 16.47 21.09 -1.43
C ALA A 41 16.53 20.02 -2.53
N LEU A 42 15.53 19.12 -2.61
CA LEU A 42 15.42 18.14 -3.70
C LEU A 42 15.28 18.82 -5.06
N ASP A 43 14.45 19.88 -5.16
CA ASP A 43 14.31 20.67 -6.39
C ASP A 43 15.62 21.41 -6.73
N GLN A 44 16.32 21.96 -5.73
CA GLN A 44 17.58 22.68 -5.92
C GLN A 44 18.73 21.78 -6.37
N HIS A 45 18.76 20.51 -5.89
CA HIS A 45 19.80 19.53 -6.22
C HIS A 45 19.34 18.49 -7.24
N ALA A 46 18.25 18.79 -8.00
CA ALA A 46 17.69 17.86 -8.97
C ALA A 46 18.71 17.43 -10.04
N ASP A 47 19.59 18.34 -10.49
CA ASP A 47 20.63 18.06 -11.48
C ASP A 47 21.68 17.09 -10.93
N ASP A 48 22.12 17.28 -9.69
CA ASP A 48 23.12 16.42 -9.03
C ASP A 48 22.56 14.99 -8.83
N ILE A 49 21.31 14.88 -8.37
CA ILE A 49 20.64 13.60 -8.17
C ILE A 49 20.38 12.90 -9.52
N ALA A 50 19.97 13.63 -10.56
CA ALA A 50 19.75 13.08 -11.88
C ALA A 50 21.07 12.62 -12.54
N ALA A 51 22.19 13.32 -12.29
CA ALA A 51 23.49 12.89 -12.74
C ALA A 51 23.93 11.56 -12.06
N ALA A 52 23.69 11.43 -10.74
CA ALA A 52 23.91 10.17 -10.02
C ALA A 52 23.02 9.04 -10.56
N ASN A 53 21.76 9.33 -10.89
CA ASN A 53 20.87 8.35 -11.50
C ASN A 53 21.33 7.91 -12.90
N THR A 54 21.95 8.80 -13.65
CA THR A 54 22.51 8.45 -14.96
C THR A 54 23.61 7.38 -14.82
N LEU A 55 24.43 7.42 -13.77
CA LEU A 55 25.44 6.39 -13.50
C LEU A 55 24.78 5.03 -13.23
N ASP A 56 23.74 5.01 -12.36
CA ASP A 56 23.01 3.79 -12.06
C ASP A 56 22.28 3.22 -13.29
N MET A 57 21.69 4.06 -14.12
CA MET A 57 21.00 3.67 -15.36
C MET A 57 21.97 3.04 -16.36
N ASN A 58 23.13 3.67 -16.61
CA ASN A 58 24.14 3.17 -17.53
C ASN A 58 24.68 1.80 -17.09
N GLN A 59 24.91 1.60 -15.78
CA GLN A 59 25.32 0.32 -15.24
C GLN A 59 24.24 -0.74 -15.41
N ALA A 60 23.00 -0.39 -15.09
CA ALA A 60 21.87 -1.32 -15.19
C ALA A 60 21.59 -1.75 -16.66
N GLU A 61 21.74 -0.84 -17.62
CA GLU A 61 21.65 -1.15 -19.06
C GLU A 61 22.78 -2.09 -19.50
N THR A 62 24.00 -1.83 -19.03
CA THR A 62 25.17 -2.68 -19.30
C THR A 62 24.98 -4.09 -18.73
N ASP A 63 24.37 -4.20 -17.56
CA ASP A 63 24.06 -5.47 -16.89
C ASP A 63 22.84 -6.19 -17.52
N GLY A 64 22.21 -5.61 -18.54
CA GLY A 64 21.08 -6.21 -19.27
C GLY A 64 19.77 -6.21 -18.47
N MET A 65 19.55 -5.20 -17.62
CA MET A 65 18.31 -5.06 -16.86
C MET A 65 17.11 -4.93 -17.77
N ASP A 66 15.99 -5.62 -17.48
CA ASP A 66 14.76 -5.52 -18.25
C ASP A 66 14.15 -4.10 -18.22
N ALA A 67 13.43 -3.75 -19.29
CA ALA A 67 12.87 -2.41 -19.48
C ALA A 67 11.93 -1.97 -18.35
N GLY A 68 11.19 -2.91 -17.74
CA GLY A 68 10.29 -2.62 -16.62
C GLY A 68 11.03 -2.24 -15.35
N LYS A 69 12.20 -2.86 -15.10
CA LYS A 69 13.08 -2.51 -13.97
C LYS A 69 13.83 -1.23 -14.23
N LEU A 70 14.31 -1.01 -15.48
CA LEU A 70 14.93 0.25 -15.90
C LEU A 70 13.98 1.44 -15.71
N ASP A 71 12.69 1.31 -16.09
CA ASP A 71 11.70 2.35 -15.82
C ASP A 71 11.53 2.65 -14.33
N ARG A 72 11.59 1.63 -13.48
CA ARG A 72 11.51 1.81 -12.01
C ARG A 72 12.74 2.48 -11.43
N LEU A 73 13.92 2.20 -12.00
CA LEU A 73 15.19 2.76 -11.57
C LEU A 73 15.36 4.22 -11.99
N LYS A 74 14.74 4.61 -13.08
CA LYS A 74 14.83 5.96 -13.63
C LYS A 74 14.34 7.01 -12.62
N PHE A 75 15.20 8.01 -12.30
CA PHE A 75 14.93 9.11 -11.40
C PHE A 75 15.47 10.42 -11.99
N ASP A 76 14.90 10.83 -13.12
CA ASP A 76 15.23 12.06 -13.82
C ASP A 76 14.65 13.30 -13.11
N GLN A 77 14.99 14.50 -13.59
CA GLN A 77 14.51 15.76 -13.03
C GLN A 77 12.99 15.80 -12.84
N GLN A 78 12.22 15.31 -13.82
CA GLN A 78 10.77 15.31 -13.74
C GLN A 78 10.27 14.43 -12.56
N ARG A 79 10.89 13.25 -12.35
CA ARG A 79 10.56 12.35 -11.26
C ARG A 79 11.04 12.87 -9.91
N ILE A 80 12.18 13.58 -9.87
CA ILE A 80 12.67 14.26 -8.66
C ILE A 80 11.71 15.37 -8.25
N THR A 81 11.32 16.24 -9.20
CA THR A 81 10.30 17.29 -8.93
C THR A 81 8.97 16.69 -8.47
N ALA A 82 8.54 15.57 -9.06
CA ALA A 82 7.35 14.85 -8.62
C ALA A 82 7.50 14.30 -7.19
N ALA A 83 8.67 13.79 -6.82
CA ALA A 83 8.96 13.34 -5.46
C ALA A 83 8.96 14.53 -4.48
N ALA A 84 9.54 15.66 -4.83
CA ALA A 84 9.49 16.89 -4.02
C ALA A 84 8.05 17.39 -3.81
N GLN A 85 7.20 17.31 -4.83
CA GLN A 85 5.76 17.56 -4.69
C GLN A 85 5.08 16.57 -3.75
N GLY A 86 5.46 15.28 -3.81
CA GLY A 86 5.02 14.26 -2.85
C GLY A 86 5.36 14.62 -1.42
N VAL A 87 6.58 15.08 -1.16
CA VAL A 87 7.01 15.55 0.18
C VAL A 87 6.15 16.73 0.66
N ARG A 88 5.88 17.73 -0.21
CA ARG A 88 4.99 18.87 0.12
C ARG A 88 3.56 18.39 0.40
N HIS A 89 3.10 17.37 -0.33
CA HIS A 89 1.81 16.76 -0.06
C HIS A 89 1.78 16.10 1.33
N VAL A 90 2.80 15.31 1.69
CA VAL A 90 2.93 14.73 3.04
C VAL A 90 2.96 15.82 4.12
N ALA A 91 3.66 16.93 3.87
CA ALA A 91 3.64 18.08 4.80
C ALA A 91 2.22 18.62 5.04
N SER A 92 1.36 18.62 4.02
CA SER A 92 -0.02 19.10 4.11
C SER A 92 -1.00 18.15 4.80
N LEU A 93 -0.62 16.89 5.00
CA LEU A 93 -1.47 15.90 5.68
C LEU A 93 -1.61 16.24 7.18
N PRO A 94 -2.70 15.83 7.84
CA PRO A 94 -2.80 15.89 9.29
C PRO A 94 -1.64 15.14 9.96
N ASP A 95 -1.15 15.68 11.08
CA ASP A 95 -0.16 14.98 11.90
C ASP A 95 -0.89 13.84 12.67
N PRO A 96 -0.49 12.58 12.51
CA PRO A 96 -1.14 11.48 13.20
C PRO A 96 -0.77 11.40 14.69
N ILE A 97 0.34 12.04 15.11
CA ILE A 97 0.85 11.88 16.46
C ILE A 97 0.05 12.71 17.47
N GLY A 98 -0.37 12.05 18.54
CA GLY A 98 -1.20 12.67 19.58
C GLY A 98 -2.70 12.57 19.30
N GLU A 99 -3.13 12.04 18.14
CA GLU A 99 -4.55 11.81 17.86
C GLU A 99 -5.14 10.81 18.89
N ILE A 100 -6.27 11.17 19.49
CA ILE A 100 -7.01 10.28 20.38
C ILE A 100 -7.98 9.47 19.52
N VAL A 101 -7.70 8.18 19.34
CA VAL A 101 -8.51 7.27 18.52
C VAL A 101 -9.81 6.90 19.23
N ARG A 102 -9.75 6.65 20.55
CA ARG A 102 -10.90 6.39 21.41
C ARG A 102 -10.58 6.69 22.86
N GLY A 103 -11.64 6.87 23.67
CA GLY A 103 -11.52 7.05 25.11
C GLY A 103 -12.69 6.42 25.84
N TYR A 104 -12.43 5.91 27.04
CA TYR A 104 -13.41 5.25 27.90
C TYR A 104 -13.32 5.77 29.33
N HIS A 105 -14.47 5.82 30.02
CA HIS A 105 -14.54 5.93 31.46
C HIS A 105 -14.89 4.56 32.04
N LEU A 106 -14.04 4.04 32.89
CA LEU A 106 -14.30 2.78 33.59
C LEU A 106 -15.14 3.04 34.84
N GLU A 107 -15.86 2.01 35.32
CA GLU A 107 -16.68 2.09 36.53
C GLU A 107 -15.91 2.47 37.77
N ASN A 108 -14.61 2.15 37.84
CA ASN A 108 -13.70 2.51 38.93
C ASN A 108 -13.15 3.97 38.82
N GLY A 109 -13.68 4.78 37.89
CA GLY A 109 -13.29 6.18 37.68
C GLY A 109 -12.06 6.41 36.81
N LEU A 110 -11.38 5.38 36.30
CA LEU A 110 -10.24 5.54 35.40
C LEU A 110 -10.71 6.06 34.03
N ARG A 111 -9.94 7.01 33.48
CA ARG A 111 -10.07 7.48 32.12
C ARG A 111 -8.99 6.83 31.25
N LEU A 112 -9.41 6.03 30.29
CA LEU A 112 -8.52 5.42 29.31
C LEU A 112 -8.57 6.20 28.01
N GLN A 113 -7.41 6.45 27.43
CA GLN A 113 -7.30 7.06 26.08
C GLN A 113 -6.31 6.23 25.27
N GLN A 114 -6.74 5.88 24.07
CA GLN A 114 -5.88 5.31 23.04
C GLN A 114 -5.33 6.45 22.18
N VAL A 115 -4.03 6.70 22.28
CA VAL A 115 -3.36 7.82 21.61
C VAL A 115 -2.34 7.28 20.62
N ARG A 116 -2.31 7.85 19.42
CA ARG A 116 -1.28 7.51 18.42
C ARG A 116 0.06 8.05 18.85
N VAL A 117 1.08 7.20 18.76
CA VAL A 117 2.48 7.53 19.07
C VAL A 117 3.39 7.02 17.95
N PRO A 118 4.61 7.58 17.77
CA PRO A 118 5.56 7.01 16.82
C PRO A 118 5.85 5.54 17.13
N ILE A 119 6.09 4.74 16.08
CA ILE A 119 6.53 3.34 16.20
C ILE A 119 7.92 3.29 16.83
N GLY A 120 8.83 4.13 16.34
CA GLY A 120 10.22 4.19 16.74
C GLY A 120 11.16 4.18 15.55
N VAL A 121 12.00 3.14 15.42
CA VAL A 121 12.93 2.93 14.30
C VAL A 121 12.34 1.93 13.31
N LEU A 122 12.07 2.39 12.11
CA LEU A 122 11.65 1.53 11.01
C LEU A 122 12.88 1.03 10.24
N GLY A 123 12.80 -0.18 9.69
CA GLY A 123 13.72 -0.66 8.69
C GLY A 123 13.00 -0.80 7.36
N MET A 124 13.56 -0.22 6.29
CA MET A 124 12.99 -0.33 4.95
C MET A 124 13.97 -1.06 4.03
N ILE A 125 13.57 -2.24 3.52
CA ILE A 125 14.36 -3.01 2.56
C ILE A 125 13.66 -2.95 1.22
N TYR A 126 14.29 -2.32 0.20
CA TYR A 126 13.65 -2.08 -1.10
C TYR A 126 14.58 -2.33 -2.28
N GLU A 127 13.99 -2.64 -3.42
CA GLU A 127 14.70 -2.85 -4.68
C GLU A 127 14.87 -1.52 -5.45
N ALA A 128 15.32 -1.59 -6.69
CA ALA A 128 15.65 -0.49 -7.61
C ALA A 128 14.50 0.54 -7.80
N ARG A 129 14.25 1.36 -6.78
CA ARG A 129 13.21 2.39 -6.73
C ARG A 129 13.70 3.61 -5.94
N PRO A 130 14.50 4.52 -6.55
CA PRO A 130 15.08 5.65 -5.83
C PRO A 130 14.06 6.56 -5.15
N ASN A 131 12.85 6.69 -5.71
CA ASN A 131 11.78 7.48 -5.10
C ASN A 131 11.39 6.99 -3.70
N VAL A 132 11.54 5.68 -3.41
CA VAL A 132 11.20 5.11 -2.09
C VAL A 132 12.03 5.74 -0.98
N THR A 133 13.27 6.13 -1.25
CA THR A 133 14.13 6.85 -0.30
C THR A 133 13.47 8.15 0.18
N VAL A 134 12.95 8.95 -0.75
CA VAL A 134 12.27 10.22 -0.46
C VAL A 134 10.92 9.99 0.22
N ASP A 135 10.14 9.06 -0.32
CA ASP A 135 8.78 8.75 0.18
C ASP A 135 8.84 8.30 1.64
N VAL A 136 9.69 7.33 1.95
CA VAL A 136 9.82 6.79 3.31
C VAL A 136 10.41 7.82 4.28
N ALA A 137 11.42 8.58 3.87
CA ALA A 137 11.97 9.63 4.70
C ALA A 137 10.90 10.66 5.09
N SER A 138 10.08 11.11 4.12
CA SER A 138 9.03 12.09 4.38
C SER A 138 7.93 11.56 5.30
N LEU A 139 7.48 10.32 5.10
CA LEU A 139 6.48 9.67 5.94
C LEU A 139 7.00 9.44 7.37
N CYS A 140 8.26 9.03 7.52
CA CYS A 140 8.88 8.84 8.83
C CYS A 140 8.99 10.16 9.59
N ILE A 141 9.43 11.25 8.95
CA ILE A 141 9.49 12.56 9.55
C ILE A 141 8.09 13.02 10.00
N LYS A 142 7.08 12.90 9.14
CA LYS A 142 5.70 13.30 9.45
C LYS A 142 5.14 12.53 10.64
N SER A 143 5.38 11.22 10.69
CA SER A 143 4.89 10.34 11.76
C SER A 143 5.82 10.23 12.98
N GLY A 144 6.89 11.06 13.04
CA GLY A 144 7.78 11.10 14.20
C GLY A 144 8.69 9.88 14.37
N ASN A 145 8.94 9.14 13.29
CA ASN A 145 9.75 7.93 13.28
C ASN A 145 11.14 8.19 12.71
N ALA A 146 12.13 7.35 13.08
CA ALA A 146 13.39 7.22 12.36
C ALA A 146 13.35 6.03 11.41
N VAL A 147 14.26 5.99 10.43
CA VAL A 147 14.37 4.86 9.51
C VAL A 147 15.80 4.51 9.15
N LEU A 148 16.07 3.19 9.12
CA LEU A 148 17.23 2.62 8.46
C LEU A 148 16.80 2.09 7.08
N LEU A 149 17.45 2.57 6.04
CA LEU A 149 17.19 2.25 4.66
C LEU A 149 18.19 1.21 4.16
N ARG A 150 17.70 0.27 3.35
CA ARG A 150 18.52 -0.65 2.56
C ARG A 150 17.95 -0.70 1.15
N GLY A 151 18.54 0.12 0.28
CA GLY A 151 18.21 0.17 -1.14
C GLY A 151 18.86 -0.95 -1.95
N GLY A 152 18.32 -1.20 -3.15
CA GLY A 152 18.96 -2.12 -4.10
C GLY A 152 20.26 -1.53 -4.65
N HIS A 153 21.28 -2.37 -4.87
CA HIS A 153 22.59 -1.96 -5.43
C HIS A 153 22.45 -1.18 -6.76
N ALA A 154 21.45 -1.51 -7.56
CA ALA A 154 21.20 -0.82 -8.82
C ALA A 154 20.85 0.68 -8.69
N ALA A 155 20.53 1.18 -7.50
CA ALA A 155 20.20 2.58 -7.22
C ALA A 155 21.18 3.23 -6.24
N GLU A 156 22.37 2.68 -6.08
CA GLU A 156 23.33 3.05 -5.03
C GLU A 156 23.75 4.51 -5.10
N HIS A 157 24.14 4.99 -6.29
CA HIS A 157 24.56 6.38 -6.49
C HIS A 157 23.40 7.36 -6.27
N THR A 158 22.23 7.03 -6.80
CA THR A 158 21.02 7.86 -6.64
C THR A 158 20.60 7.96 -5.19
N ASN A 159 20.57 6.84 -4.46
CA ASN A 159 20.23 6.82 -3.04
C ASN A 159 21.21 7.62 -2.22
N ALA A 160 22.51 7.46 -2.46
CA ALA A 160 23.56 8.19 -1.75
C ALA A 160 23.45 9.71 -1.95
N ALA A 161 23.25 10.17 -3.21
CA ALA A 161 23.06 11.57 -3.52
C ALA A 161 21.80 12.14 -2.84
N THR A 162 20.68 11.41 -2.92
CA THR A 162 19.41 11.82 -2.31
C THR A 162 19.52 11.91 -0.79
N LEU A 163 20.14 10.92 -0.14
CA LEU A 163 20.33 10.91 1.32
C LEU A 163 21.26 12.01 1.78
N ALA A 164 22.31 12.33 1.01
CA ALA A 164 23.20 13.46 1.32
C ALA A 164 22.44 14.79 1.36
N VAL A 165 21.53 15.03 0.42
CA VAL A 165 20.66 16.22 0.41
C VAL A 165 19.75 16.25 1.65
N ILE A 166 19.11 15.13 1.98
CA ILE A 166 18.23 15.04 3.15
C ILE A 166 19.02 15.27 4.45
N ALA A 167 20.19 14.64 4.60
CA ALA A 167 21.05 14.78 5.78
C ALA A 167 21.55 16.21 5.99
N ASP A 168 21.88 16.91 4.92
CA ASP A 168 22.29 18.33 4.98
C ASP A 168 21.13 19.21 5.48
N VAL A 169 19.92 18.99 4.98
CA VAL A 169 18.73 19.73 5.45
C VAL A 169 18.43 19.43 6.93
N LEU A 170 18.46 18.17 7.34
CA LEU A 170 18.26 17.78 8.73
C LEU A 170 19.23 18.51 9.64
N THR A 171 20.52 18.49 9.31
CA THR A 171 21.59 19.14 10.07
C THR A 171 21.42 20.66 10.13
N LYS A 172 21.08 21.32 9.01
CA LYS A 172 20.83 22.76 8.96
C LYS A 172 19.64 23.21 9.81
N HIS A 173 18.66 22.31 10.03
CA HIS A 173 17.50 22.56 10.87
C HIS A 173 17.69 22.08 12.32
N GLY A 174 18.89 21.66 12.71
CA GLY A 174 19.23 21.25 14.07
C GLY A 174 18.78 19.85 14.46
N TYR A 175 18.46 19.02 13.48
CA TYR A 175 18.13 17.61 13.70
C TYR A 175 19.33 16.69 13.44
N ASP A 176 19.39 15.59 14.17
CA ASP A 176 20.40 14.56 13.95
C ASP A 176 20.06 13.78 12.67
N HIS A 177 20.99 13.78 11.69
CA HIS A 177 20.82 13.09 10.42
C HIS A 177 20.70 11.58 10.56
N ASN A 178 21.09 10.98 11.69
CA ASN A 178 20.91 9.55 11.95
C ASN A 178 19.45 9.13 12.01
N MET A 179 18.50 10.07 12.09
CA MET A 179 17.08 9.69 11.98
C MET A 179 16.69 9.13 10.61
N ILE A 180 17.45 9.44 9.55
CA ILE A 180 17.28 8.89 8.20
C ILE A 180 18.65 8.40 7.73
N ALA A 181 18.95 7.13 7.95
CA ALA A 181 20.24 6.54 7.67
C ALA A 181 20.14 5.34 6.72
N THR A 182 21.24 4.93 6.10
CA THR A 182 21.29 3.76 5.21
C THR A 182 22.35 2.76 5.63
N VAL A 183 22.08 1.49 5.38
CA VAL A 183 23.00 0.36 5.55
C VAL A 183 23.52 -0.17 4.20
N ASP A 184 23.35 0.60 3.12
CA ASP A 184 23.70 0.17 1.75
C ASP A 184 25.16 -0.26 1.61
N GLN A 185 26.08 0.37 2.36
CA GLN A 185 27.50 0.02 2.39
C GLN A 185 27.78 -1.43 2.83
N TYR A 186 26.84 -2.07 3.51
CA TYR A 186 26.96 -3.47 3.95
C TYR A 186 26.27 -4.45 2.98
N GLY A 187 25.70 -3.98 1.89
CA GLY A 187 25.10 -4.80 0.85
C GLY A 187 24.04 -5.78 1.39
N ARG A 188 24.14 -7.06 1.01
CA ARG A 188 23.21 -8.11 1.45
C ARG A 188 23.34 -8.43 2.93
N ASP A 189 24.55 -8.32 3.49
CA ASP A 189 24.79 -8.55 4.92
C ASP A 189 24.07 -7.51 5.77
N GLY A 190 23.99 -6.25 5.30
CA GLY A 190 23.20 -5.20 5.93
C GLY A 190 21.71 -5.54 5.99
N ALA A 191 21.12 -6.05 4.89
CA ALA A 191 19.73 -6.50 4.89
C ALA A 191 19.49 -7.65 5.87
N THR A 192 20.42 -8.63 5.92
CA THR A 192 20.34 -9.75 6.86
C THR A 192 20.46 -9.26 8.31
N ALA A 193 21.37 -8.35 8.57
CA ALA A 193 21.55 -7.74 9.88
C ALA A 193 20.30 -6.98 10.34
N MET A 194 19.65 -6.22 9.45
CA MET A 194 18.38 -5.55 9.76
C MET A 194 17.28 -6.54 10.15
N MET A 195 17.17 -7.68 9.45
CA MET A 195 16.19 -8.73 9.77
C MET A 195 16.43 -9.35 11.17
N GLU A 196 17.65 -9.36 11.62
CA GLU A 196 18.08 -9.93 12.92
C GLU A 196 18.07 -8.90 14.07
N ALA A 197 18.04 -7.59 13.76
CA ALA A 197 18.27 -6.47 14.71
C ALA A 197 17.06 -6.19 15.61
N ARG A 198 16.43 -7.23 16.16
CA ARG A 198 15.31 -7.09 17.11
C ARG A 198 15.74 -6.32 18.35
N GLY A 199 14.96 -5.31 18.73
CA GLY A 199 15.26 -4.40 19.84
C GLY A 199 15.95 -3.10 19.40
N HIS A 200 16.64 -3.11 18.24
CA HIS A 200 17.27 -1.95 17.62
C HIS A 200 16.40 -1.36 16.49
N ILE A 201 15.66 -2.24 15.81
CA ILE A 201 14.63 -1.90 14.81
C ILE A 201 13.28 -2.41 15.34
N ASP A 202 12.23 -1.59 15.26
CA ASP A 202 10.89 -1.91 15.78
C ASP A 202 10.02 -2.64 14.76
N VAL A 203 10.16 -2.29 13.46
CA VAL A 203 9.40 -2.90 12.38
C VAL A 203 10.19 -2.86 11.07
N LEU A 204 10.07 -3.91 10.26
CA LEU A 204 10.60 -3.95 8.90
C LEU A 204 9.49 -3.86 7.87
N ILE A 205 9.76 -3.13 6.79
CA ILE A 205 8.85 -2.97 5.65
C ILE A 205 9.61 -3.35 4.38
N PRO A 206 9.40 -4.56 3.82
CA PRO A 206 9.99 -4.92 2.53
C PRO A 206 9.19 -4.29 1.38
N ARG A 207 9.90 -3.77 0.35
CA ARG A 207 9.34 -3.18 -0.86
C ARG A 207 10.03 -3.66 -2.11
N GLY A 208 9.47 -4.63 -2.80
CA GLY A 208 10.09 -5.22 -4.00
C GLY A 208 9.26 -6.33 -4.60
N GLY A 209 9.90 -7.22 -5.34
CA GLY A 209 9.24 -8.42 -5.87
C GLY A 209 8.89 -9.43 -4.78
N ALA A 210 7.99 -10.35 -5.11
CA ALA A 210 7.51 -11.38 -4.17
C ALA A 210 8.65 -12.17 -3.49
N GLY A 211 9.74 -12.41 -4.22
CA GLY A 211 10.92 -13.10 -3.68
C GLY A 211 11.58 -12.36 -2.52
N LEU A 212 11.77 -11.04 -2.63
CA LEU A 212 12.31 -10.22 -1.55
C LEU A 212 11.35 -10.20 -0.35
N ILE A 213 10.07 -9.95 -0.60
CA ILE A 213 9.05 -9.86 0.46
C ILE A 213 9.02 -11.17 1.25
N GLN A 214 8.91 -12.29 0.56
CA GLN A 214 8.90 -13.63 1.20
C GLN A 214 10.20 -13.94 1.94
N ALA A 215 11.35 -13.51 1.42
CA ALA A 215 12.63 -13.70 2.10
C ALA A 215 12.67 -12.92 3.43
N VAL A 216 12.20 -11.68 3.44
CA VAL A 216 12.13 -10.86 4.67
C VAL A 216 11.12 -11.46 5.65
N VAL A 217 9.91 -11.79 5.21
CA VAL A 217 8.86 -12.37 6.07
C VAL A 217 9.31 -13.66 6.74
N ARG A 218 9.98 -14.55 5.99
CA ARG A 218 10.43 -15.85 6.53
C ARG A 218 11.63 -15.78 7.46
N ASN A 219 12.53 -14.81 7.25
CA ASN A 219 13.82 -14.79 7.94
C ASN A 219 13.92 -13.70 9.02
N SER A 220 12.97 -12.76 9.07
CA SER A 220 13.06 -11.66 10.02
C SER A 220 12.67 -12.09 11.45
N LYS A 221 13.47 -11.65 12.42
CA LYS A 221 13.16 -11.66 13.86
C LYS A 221 12.51 -10.36 14.33
N VAL A 222 12.61 -9.32 13.51
CA VAL A 222 11.90 -8.05 13.69
C VAL A 222 10.50 -8.20 13.12
N PRO A 223 9.44 -7.64 13.72
CA PRO A 223 8.10 -7.62 13.14
C PRO A 223 8.11 -7.06 11.73
N VAL A 224 7.32 -7.64 10.81
CA VAL A 224 7.28 -7.24 9.40
C VAL A 224 5.89 -6.76 9.02
N ILE A 225 5.82 -5.58 8.41
CA ILE A 225 4.63 -5.14 7.68
C ILE A 225 4.87 -5.47 6.22
N GLU A 226 4.29 -6.57 5.75
CA GLU A 226 4.46 -6.97 4.37
C GLU A 226 3.53 -6.20 3.43
N THR A 227 4.07 -5.84 2.26
CA THR A 227 3.27 -5.38 1.13
C THR A 227 3.04 -6.56 0.21
N GLY A 228 1.77 -6.94 -0.03
CA GLY A 228 1.45 -8.05 -0.93
C GLY A 228 1.73 -7.71 -2.41
N ALA A 229 1.84 -8.74 -3.25
CA ALA A 229 1.71 -8.61 -4.68
C ALA A 229 0.29 -8.14 -5.03
N GLY A 230 0.12 -7.45 -6.16
CA GLY A 230 -1.17 -6.91 -6.58
C GLY A 230 -1.85 -7.77 -7.65
N ASN A 231 -2.37 -8.96 -7.30
CA ASN A 231 -3.17 -9.74 -8.25
C ASN A 231 -4.60 -9.16 -8.37
N VAL A 232 -4.69 -8.02 -9.03
CA VAL A 232 -5.87 -7.14 -9.08
C VAL A 232 -6.93 -7.65 -10.04
N HIS A 233 -8.19 -7.69 -9.58
CA HIS A 233 -9.33 -8.12 -10.38
C HIS A 233 -10.28 -6.95 -10.70
N ILE A 234 -10.77 -6.92 -11.93
CA ILE A 234 -11.96 -6.16 -12.32
C ILE A 234 -13.05 -7.14 -12.66
N TYR A 235 -14.18 -7.06 -11.97
CA TYR A 235 -15.40 -7.79 -12.35
C TYR A 235 -16.38 -6.87 -13.03
N VAL A 236 -16.83 -7.25 -14.23
CA VAL A 236 -17.91 -6.56 -14.97
C VAL A 236 -19.18 -7.37 -14.82
N ASP A 237 -20.13 -6.80 -14.06
CA ASP A 237 -21.42 -7.40 -13.76
C ASP A 237 -22.36 -7.40 -14.98
N ARG A 238 -23.41 -8.23 -14.94
CA ARG A 238 -24.46 -8.26 -15.97
C ARG A 238 -25.07 -6.90 -16.30
N THR A 239 -25.05 -5.97 -15.34
CA THR A 239 -25.55 -4.61 -15.49
C THR A 239 -24.43 -3.62 -15.85
N GLY A 240 -23.21 -4.10 -16.04
CA GLY A 240 -22.07 -3.26 -16.37
C GLY A 240 -22.20 -2.57 -17.73
N ASN A 241 -21.97 -1.26 -17.76
CA ASN A 241 -22.02 -0.49 -18.98
C ASN A 241 -20.67 -0.61 -19.74
N PRO A 242 -20.65 -1.19 -20.98
CA PRO A 242 -19.43 -1.35 -21.75
C PRO A 242 -18.70 -0.03 -22.05
N ASP A 243 -19.43 1.07 -22.28
CA ASP A 243 -18.83 2.36 -22.63
C ASP A 243 -18.06 2.97 -21.45
N LYS A 244 -18.35 2.55 -20.23
CA LYS A 244 -17.60 2.90 -19.01
C LYS A 244 -16.54 1.85 -18.68
N ALA A 245 -16.87 0.57 -18.81
CA ALA A 245 -16.01 -0.54 -18.41
C ALA A 245 -14.73 -0.63 -19.26
N ILE A 246 -14.84 -0.46 -20.59
CA ILE A 246 -13.70 -0.59 -21.48
C ILE A 246 -12.63 0.50 -21.22
N PRO A 247 -12.94 1.80 -21.15
CA PRO A 247 -11.95 2.82 -20.81
C PRO A 247 -11.30 2.60 -19.42
N ILE A 248 -12.06 2.13 -18.42
CA ILE A 248 -11.54 1.80 -17.10
C ILE A 248 -10.55 0.64 -17.20
N LEU A 249 -10.92 -0.45 -17.88
CA LEU A 249 -10.08 -1.62 -18.09
C LEU A 249 -8.76 -1.26 -18.79
N ILE A 250 -8.82 -0.51 -19.89
CA ILE A 250 -7.63 -0.11 -20.64
C ILE A 250 -6.74 0.78 -19.80
N ASN A 251 -7.29 1.80 -19.13
CA ASN A 251 -6.50 2.64 -18.24
C ASN A 251 -5.85 1.83 -17.10
N ALA A 252 -6.61 0.99 -16.41
CA ALA A 252 -6.12 0.18 -15.31
C ALA A 252 -5.03 -0.83 -15.72
N LYS A 253 -5.03 -1.31 -16.98
CA LYS A 253 -4.00 -2.25 -17.46
C LYS A 253 -2.80 -1.54 -18.08
N THR A 254 -2.99 -0.44 -18.80
CA THR A 254 -1.96 0.08 -19.71
C THR A 254 -1.29 1.36 -19.24
N GLN A 255 -1.86 2.09 -18.28
CA GLN A 255 -1.28 3.33 -17.78
C GLN A 255 0.13 3.11 -17.21
N ARG A 256 0.31 2.05 -16.39
CA ARG A 256 1.60 1.65 -15.83
C ARG A 256 1.55 0.18 -15.39
N VAL A 257 2.05 -0.72 -16.22
CA VAL A 257 1.94 -2.18 -16.00
C VAL A 257 2.72 -2.68 -14.78
N GLY A 258 3.77 -1.99 -14.37
CA GLY A 258 4.66 -2.42 -13.30
C GLY A 258 4.24 -1.99 -11.89
N VAL A 259 3.01 -1.47 -11.69
CA VAL A 259 2.50 -1.10 -10.36
C VAL A 259 1.55 -2.18 -9.83
N CYS A 260 1.54 -2.33 -8.50
CA CYS A 260 0.78 -3.39 -7.82
C CYS A 260 -0.75 -3.25 -7.92
N ASN A 261 -1.28 -2.09 -8.33
CA ASN A 261 -2.71 -1.86 -8.58
C ASN A 261 -3.08 -1.88 -10.07
N ALA A 262 -2.16 -2.26 -10.97
CA ALA A 262 -2.50 -2.53 -12.35
C ALA A 262 -3.41 -3.77 -12.42
N THR A 263 -4.42 -3.75 -13.30
CA THR A 263 -5.34 -4.87 -13.45
C THR A 263 -4.62 -6.10 -14.02
N GLU A 264 -4.74 -7.22 -13.33
CA GLU A 264 -4.16 -8.50 -13.76
C GLU A 264 -5.23 -9.48 -14.25
N LYS A 265 -6.47 -9.35 -13.74
CA LYS A 265 -7.58 -10.24 -14.10
C LYS A 265 -8.84 -9.46 -14.45
N LEU A 266 -9.52 -9.92 -15.49
CA LEU A 266 -10.84 -9.46 -15.92
C LEU A 266 -11.84 -10.61 -15.75
N LEU A 267 -12.83 -10.44 -14.88
CA LEU A 267 -13.96 -11.36 -14.75
C LEU A 267 -15.18 -10.74 -15.42
N VAL A 268 -15.91 -11.48 -16.21
CA VAL A 268 -17.09 -10.98 -16.95
C VAL A 268 -18.28 -11.89 -16.69
N HIS A 269 -19.42 -11.27 -16.31
CA HIS A 269 -20.67 -12.04 -16.15
C HIS A 269 -21.12 -12.65 -17.47
N LYS A 270 -21.53 -13.92 -17.46
CA LYS A 270 -21.92 -14.66 -18.69
C LYS A 270 -22.96 -13.95 -19.54
N ASP A 271 -23.95 -13.29 -18.91
CA ASP A 271 -25.07 -12.67 -19.62
C ASP A 271 -24.66 -11.48 -20.52
N ILE A 272 -23.46 -10.90 -20.28
CA ILE A 272 -22.92 -9.83 -21.10
C ILE A 272 -21.66 -10.25 -21.86
N ALA A 273 -21.12 -11.44 -21.61
CA ALA A 273 -19.84 -11.88 -22.16
C ALA A 273 -19.80 -11.80 -23.69
N GLU A 274 -20.84 -12.31 -24.36
CA GLU A 274 -20.93 -12.30 -25.83
C GLU A 274 -20.93 -10.89 -26.45
N SER A 275 -21.48 -9.90 -25.76
CA SER A 275 -21.57 -8.53 -26.26
C SER A 275 -20.39 -7.65 -25.80
N PHE A 276 -19.79 -7.97 -24.67
CA PHE A 276 -18.72 -7.19 -24.03
C PHE A 276 -17.33 -7.63 -24.47
N LEU A 277 -17.03 -8.94 -24.41
CA LEU A 277 -15.69 -9.46 -24.66
C LEU A 277 -15.13 -9.11 -26.05
N PRO A 278 -15.89 -9.14 -27.16
CA PRO A 278 -15.36 -8.73 -28.45
C PRO A 278 -14.85 -7.28 -28.46
N LYS A 279 -15.58 -6.36 -27.83
CA LYS A 279 -15.21 -4.95 -27.73
C LYS A 279 -14.01 -4.73 -26.81
N ALA A 280 -14.02 -5.40 -25.65
CA ALA A 280 -12.93 -5.31 -24.68
C ALA A 280 -11.64 -5.89 -25.25
N ALA A 281 -11.71 -7.05 -25.91
CA ALA A 281 -10.56 -7.70 -26.54
C ALA A 281 -10.00 -6.88 -27.71
N ALA A 282 -10.84 -6.25 -28.53
CA ALA A 282 -10.40 -5.35 -29.58
C ALA A 282 -9.61 -4.15 -29.01
N ALA A 283 -10.08 -3.57 -27.89
CA ALA A 283 -9.40 -2.47 -27.21
C ALA A 283 -8.08 -2.92 -26.57
N LEU A 284 -8.04 -4.10 -25.94
CA LEU A 284 -6.83 -4.69 -25.36
C LEU A 284 -5.79 -5.02 -26.45
N ALA A 285 -6.23 -5.61 -27.58
CA ALA A 285 -5.36 -5.91 -28.72
C ALA A 285 -4.75 -4.63 -29.32
N ALA A 286 -5.56 -3.58 -29.48
CA ALA A 286 -5.10 -2.28 -29.96
C ALA A 286 -4.06 -1.63 -29.02
N ALA A 287 -4.10 -1.97 -27.71
CA ALA A 287 -3.13 -1.56 -26.71
C ALA A 287 -1.95 -2.54 -26.55
N GLY A 288 -1.85 -3.59 -27.37
CA GLY A 288 -0.77 -4.57 -27.33
C GLY A 288 -0.81 -5.52 -26.13
N VAL A 289 -1.97 -5.72 -25.53
CA VAL A 289 -2.13 -6.59 -24.36
C VAL A 289 -2.37 -8.04 -24.79
N GLU A 290 -1.54 -8.97 -24.30
CA GLU A 290 -1.73 -10.41 -24.44
C GLU A 290 -2.83 -10.89 -23.49
N MET A 291 -3.78 -11.66 -24.01
CA MET A 291 -4.97 -12.11 -23.29
C MET A 291 -4.90 -13.60 -22.99
N HIS A 292 -4.85 -13.99 -21.73
CA HIS A 292 -4.92 -15.37 -21.25
C HIS A 292 -6.37 -15.65 -20.84
N ALA A 293 -7.12 -16.33 -21.69
CA ALA A 293 -8.56 -16.50 -21.55
C ALA A 293 -8.96 -17.91 -21.11
N ASP A 294 -9.95 -18.04 -20.23
CA ASP A 294 -10.60 -19.33 -19.97
C ASP A 294 -11.31 -19.84 -21.22
N GLU A 295 -11.71 -21.08 -21.23
CA GLU A 295 -12.29 -21.75 -22.41
C GLU A 295 -13.49 -20.96 -23.00
N ARG A 296 -14.34 -20.39 -22.14
CA ARG A 296 -15.53 -19.63 -22.58
C ARG A 296 -15.14 -18.28 -23.17
N ALA A 297 -14.28 -17.55 -22.49
CA ALA A 297 -13.79 -16.26 -22.97
C ALA A 297 -12.97 -16.41 -24.26
N TYR A 298 -12.15 -17.48 -24.33
CA TYR A 298 -11.35 -17.81 -25.50
C TYR A 298 -12.24 -18.02 -26.73
N GLY A 299 -13.25 -18.88 -26.61
CA GLY A 299 -14.16 -19.18 -27.73
C GLY A 299 -14.91 -17.93 -28.23
N ILE A 300 -15.36 -17.05 -27.33
CA ILE A 300 -16.04 -15.81 -27.69
C ILE A 300 -15.09 -14.84 -28.44
N ILE A 301 -13.87 -14.67 -27.93
CA ILE A 301 -12.88 -13.74 -28.50
C ILE A 301 -12.36 -14.29 -29.84
N GLU A 302 -12.07 -15.58 -29.93
CA GLU A 302 -11.64 -16.24 -31.17
C GLU A 302 -12.70 -16.12 -32.27
N HIS A 303 -13.97 -16.40 -31.93
CA HIS A 303 -15.09 -16.28 -32.87
C HIS A 303 -15.26 -14.84 -33.37
N ALA A 304 -14.94 -13.84 -32.57
CA ALA A 304 -15.00 -12.44 -32.98
C ALA A 304 -13.92 -12.05 -34.00
N GLY A 305 -12.89 -12.85 -34.22
CA GLY A 305 -11.88 -12.67 -35.27
C GLY A 305 -11.10 -11.37 -35.17
N ILE A 306 -10.69 -10.97 -33.97
CA ILE A 306 -10.05 -9.69 -33.71
C ILE A 306 -8.64 -9.65 -34.31
N ALA A 307 -8.38 -8.67 -35.19
CA ALA A 307 -7.08 -8.50 -35.81
C ALA A 307 -5.99 -8.21 -34.76
N ASN A 308 -4.82 -8.86 -34.93
CA ASN A 308 -3.65 -8.73 -34.04
C ASN A 308 -3.87 -9.08 -32.56
N ALA A 309 -4.96 -9.79 -32.24
CA ALA A 309 -5.15 -10.27 -30.87
C ALA A 309 -4.10 -11.33 -30.51
N GLN A 310 -3.36 -11.10 -29.45
CA GLN A 310 -2.50 -12.09 -28.81
C GLN A 310 -3.38 -12.85 -27.79
N LEU A 311 -3.97 -13.97 -28.21
CA LEU A 311 -4.91 -14.75 -27.43
C LEU A 311 -4.31 -16.12 -27.11
N VAL A 312 -4.29 -16.47 -25.83
CA VAL A 312 -3.72 -17.72 -25.29
C VAL A 312 -4.75 -18.37 -24.35
N HIS A 313 -4.81 -19.69 -24.31
CA HIS A 313 -5.59 -20.38 -23.29
C HIS A 313 -4.95 -20.15 -21.91
N ALA A 314 -5.77 -19.74 -20.95
CA ALA A 314 -5.34 -19.59 -19.58
C ALA A 314 -5.09 -20.97 -18.93
N THR A 315 -4.07 -21.02 -18.10
CA THR A 315 -3.76 -22.15 -17.21
C THR A 315 -4.16 -21.83 -15.77
N ASP A 316 -4.14 -22.81 -14.88
CA ASP A 316 -4.42 -22.56 -13.45
C ASP A 316 -3.43 -21.57 -12.83
N GLU A 317 -2.17 -21.56 -13.28
CA GLU A 317 -1.14 -20.64 -12.81
C GLU A 317 -1.43 -19.17 -13.16
N ASP A 318 -2.11 -18.93 -14.28
CA ASP A 318 -2.47 -17.58 -14.73
C ASP A 318 -3.36 -16.85 -13.71
N TRP A 319 -4.18 -17.59 -12.96
CA TRP A 319 -5.09 -16.97 -11.97
C TRP A 319 -4.36 -16.46 -10.73
N ASP A 320 -3.21 -17.03 -10.39
CA ASP A 320 -2.40 -16.64 -9.22
C ASP A 320 -1.21 -15.73 -9.61
N THR A 321 -0.95 -15.53 -10.92
CA THR A 321 0.21 -14.78 -11.41
C THR A 321 -0.05 -13.28 -11.49
N GLU A 322 0.75 -12.47 -10.81
CA GLU A 322 0.90 -11.03 -11.08
C GLU A 322 1.87 -10.85 -12.26
N TYR A 323 1.35 -10.55 -13.45
CA TYR A 323 2.17 -10.49 -14.68
C TYR A 323 3.15 -9.32 -14.72
N LEU A 324 2.76 -8.15 -14.16
CA LEU A 324 3.54 -6.90 -14.23
C LEU A 324 3.95 -6.53 -15.68
N ALA A 325 3.16 -6.91 -16.65
CA ALA A 325 3.40 -6.80 -18.08
C ALA A 325 2.07 -6.48 -18.80
N LEU A 326 2.14 -6.22 -20.11
CA LEU A 326 0.95 -6.09 -20.96
C LEU A 326 0.31 -7.47 -21.20
N LYS A 327 -0.12 -8.11 -20.13
CA LYS A 327 -0.81 -9.41 -20.08
C LYS A 327 -1.99 -9.34 -19.13
N ILE A 328 -3.07 -10.03 -19.43
CA ILE A 328 -4.28 -10.06 -18.60
C ILE A 328 -4.96 -11.43 -18.64
N GLY A 329 -5.34 -11.98 -17.49
CA GLY A 329 -6.21 -13.14 -17.39
C GLY A 329 -7.68 -12.75 -17.60
N ILE A 330 -8.43 -13.47 -18.42
CA ILE A 330 -9.85 -13.20 -18.71
C ILE A 330 -10.68 -14.44 -18.42
N LYS A 331 -11.72 -14.31 -17.60
CA LYS A 331 -12.61 -15.40 -17.22
C LYS A 331 -14.08 -15.00 -17.30
N VAL A 332 -14.91 -15.87 -17.83
CA VAL A 332 -16.36 -15.74 -17.77
C VAL A 332 -16.88 -16.45 -16.51
N VAL A 333 -17.70 -15.75 -15.74
CA VAL A 333 -18.30 -16.25 -14.50
C VAL A 333 -19.82 -16.26 -14.59
N ASP A 334 -20.47 -17.23 -13.92
CA ASP A 334 -21.92 -17.43 -14.00
C ASP A 334 -22.71 -16.48 -13.11
N SER A 335 -22.08 -15.93 -12.09
CA SER A 335 -22.75 -15.07 -11.09
C SER A 335 -21.72 -14.20 -10.35
N LEU A 336 -22.24 -13.20 -9.62
CA LEU A 336 -21.45 -12.42 -8.67
C LEU A 336 -20.81 -13.31 -7.60
N ASP A 337 -21.54 -14.33 -7.10
CA ASP A 337 -21.00 -15.23 -6.06
C ASP A 337 -19.80 -16.04 -6.58
N GLU A 338 -19.83 -16.48 -7.84
CA GLU A 338 -18.68 -17.13 -8.47
C GLU A 338 -17.50 -16.15 -8.64
N ALA A 339 -17.78 -14.90 -9.04
CA ALA A 339 -16.74 -13.87 -9.13
C ALA A 339 -16.08 -13.64 -7.76
N ILE A 340 -16.88 -13.51 -6.70
CA ILE A 340 -16.40 -13.36 -5.32
C ILE A 340 -15.58 -14.58 -4.89
N ALA A 341 -16.03 -15.79 -5.17
CA ALA A 341 -15.31 -17.02 -4.84
C ALA A 341 -13.96 -17.08 -5.55
N HIS A 342 -13.91 -16.73 -6.85
CA HIS A 342 -12.69 -16.67 -7.62
C HIS A 342 -11.73 -15.60 -7.06
N ILE A 343 -12.20 -14.38 -6.83
CA ILE A 343 -11.41 -13.30 -6.24
C ILE A 343 -10.85 -13.72 -4.88
N ASN A 344 -11.66 -14.25 -3.99
CA ASN A 344 -11.21 -14.69 -2.66
C ASN A 344 -10.16 -15.80 -2.71
N ARG A 345 -10.17 -16.61 -3.75
CA ARG A 345 -9.17 -17.68 -3.93
C ARG A 345 -7.85 -17.17 -4.47
N HIS A 346 -7.88 -16.25 -5.43
CA HIS A 346 -6.73 -15.87 -6.25
C HIS A 346 -6.20 -14.46 -5.97
N SER A 347 -7.02 -13.58 -5.35
CA SER A 347 -6.59 -12.23 -4.99
C SER A 347 -5.58 -12.25 -3.85
N THR A 348 -4.70 -11.28 -3.90
CA THR A 348 -3.77 -10.97 -2.81
C THR A 348 -4.36 -9.99 -1.78
N GLY A 349 -5.63 -9.56 -1.97
CA GLY A 349 -6.32 -8.60 -1.09
C GLY A 349 -5.86 -7.16 -1.25
N HIS A 350 -5.18 -6.83 -2.36
CA HIS A 350 -4.63 -5.50 -2.61
C HIS A 350 -5.68 -4.51 -3.14
N THR A 351 -6.29 -4.84 -4.28
CA THR A 351 -7.26 -3.96 -4.97
C THR A 351 -8.22 -4.81 -5.78
N GLU A 352 -9.52 -4.56 -5.60
CA GLU A 352 -10.58 -5.23 -6.34
C GLU A 352 -11.62 -4.21 -6.80
N SER A 353 -12.23 -4.46 -7.97
CA SER A 353 -13.19 -3.54 -8.55
C SER A 353 -14.40 -4.28 -9.11
N ILE A 354 -15.58 -3.70 -8.94
CA ILE A 354 -16.80 -4.12 -9.63
C ILE A 354 -17.34 -2.97 -10.49
N ILE A 355 -17.72 -3.27 -11.71
CA ILE A 355 -18.38 -2.34 -12.62
C ILE A 355 -19.81 -2.81 -12.83
N ALA A 356 -20.76 -2.07 -12.26
CA ALA A 356 -22.20 -2.37 -12.29
C ALA A 356 -23.01 -1.07 -12.27
N GLU A 357 -24.15 -1.03 -12.96
CA GLU A 357 -25.10 0.10 -12.92
C GLU A 357 -26.14 -0.10 -11.81
N ASP A 358 -26.51 -1.34 -11.50
CA ASP A 358 -27.44 -1.70 -10.41
C ASP A 358 -26.68 -2.29 -9.20
N LEU A 359 -26.29 -1.41 -8.28
CA LEU A 359 -25.67 -1.81 -7.02
C LEU A 359 -26.71 -2.15 -5.92
N PHE A 360 -27.99 -1.79 -6.09
CA PHE A 360 -29.02 -2.01 -5.09
C PHE A 360 -29.63 -3.43 -5.16
N GLY A 361 -29.62 -4.05 -6.34
CA GLY A 361 -29.99 -5.46 -6.51
C GLY A 361 -29.04 -6.44 -5.81
N HIS A 362 -27.82 -6.00 -5.54
CA HIS A 362 -26.75 -6.80 -4.93
C HIS A 362 -26.60 -6.52 -3.43
N ARG A 363 -27.68 -6.56 -2.65
CA ARG A 363 -27.63 -6.41 -1.17
C ARG A 363 -26.69 -7.39 -0.47
N GLY A 364 -26.25 -8.44 -1.16
CA GLY A 364 -25.23 -9.40 -0.68
C GLY A 364 -23.82 -8.80 -0.52
N ILE A 365 -23.47 -7.72 -1.25
CA ILE A 365 -22.15 -7.07 -1.15
C ILE A 365 -22.00 -6.32 0.19
N HIS A 366 -23.12 -5.94 0.82
CA HIS A 366 -23.14 -5.21 2.09
C HIS A 366 -23.34 -6.06 3.34
N ARG A 367 -23.57 -7.39 3.18
CA ARG A 367 -23.55 -8.29 4.33
C ARG A 367 -22.14 -8.81 4.52
N PRO A 368 -21.54 -8.69 5.70
CA PRO A 368 -20.38 -9.47 6.05
C PRO A 368 -20.86 -10.93 6.15
N HIS A 369 -20.91 -11.64 5.03
CA HIS A 369 -20.98 -13.09 5.09
C HIS A 369 -19.68 -13.52 5.76
N ARG A 370 -19.78 -14.12 6.94
CA ARG A 370 -18.74 -14.94 7.54
C ARG A 370 -18.39 -16.01 6.53
N LEU A 371 -17.47 -15.71 5.64
CA LEU A 371 -16.70 -16.71 4.95
C LEU A 371 -15.76 -17.26 6.01
N GLY A 372 -15.94 -18.53 6.34
CA GLY A 372 -15.24 -19.18 7.42
C GLY A 372 -13.75 -19.00 7.32
N GLY A 373 -13.16 -18.51 8.41
CA GLY A 373 -11.74 -18.52 8.68
C GLY A 373 -10.95 -17.36 8.03
N GLY A 374 -10.67 -16.32 8.81
CA GLY A 374 -9.54 -15.41 8.61
C GLY A 374 -9.89 -14.09 7.92
N ASP A 375 -9.69 -13.02 8.69
CA ASP A 375 -9.53 -11.62 8.33
C ASP A 375 -10.70 -10.85 7.71
N GLY A 376 -11.42 -10.13 8.58
CA GLY A 376 -12.44 -9.12 8.27
C GLY A 376 -11.95 -7.89 7.50
N GLN A 377 -10.70 -7.87 7.01
CA GLN A 377 -10.10 -6.73 6.28
C GLN A 377 -10.37 -6.76 4.77
N ARG A 378 -10.77 -7.88 4.18
CA ARG A 378 -10.89 -8.05 2.72
C ARG A 378 -12.13 -7.43 2.08
N LEU A 379 -13.11 -7.00 2.86
CA LEU A 379 -14.39 -6.45 2.36
C LEU A 379 -14.42 -4.93 2.23
N HIS A 380 -13.47 -4.20 2.81
CA HIS A 380 -13.49 -2.73 2.83
C HIS A 380 -13.14 -2.06 1.50
N THR A 381 -12.48 -2.76 0.58
CA THR A 381 -12.08 -2.20 -0.71
C THR A 381 -13.29 -1.93 -1.63
N PHE A 382 -14.37 -2.71 -1.52
CA PHE A 382 -15.61 -2.51 -2.31
C PHE A 382 -16.42 -1.25 -1.92
N HIS A 383 -16.26 -0.72 -0.72
CA HIS A 383 -17.05 0.43 -0.25
C HIS A 383 -16.60 1.79 -0.81
N ARG A 384 -15.38 1.89 -1.31
CA ARG A 384 -14.77 3.17 -1.66
C ARG A 384 -15.20 3.76 -2.99
N TRP A 385 -15.79 2.97 -3.88
CA TRP A 385 -16.17 3.40 -5.24
C TRP A 385 -17.42 4.30 -5.31
N ARG A 386 -18.15 4.50 -4.23
CA ARG A 386 -19.35 5.36 -4.19
C ARG A 386 -19.06 6.86 -4.32
N ARG A 387 -17.79 7.30 -4.22
CA ARG A 387 -17.38 8.73 -4.27
C ARG A 387 -16.45 9.08 -5.41
N VAL A 388 -16.31 8.24 -6.41
CA VAL A 388 -15.51 8.58 -7.57
C VAL A 388 -16.30 9.49 -8.49
N ARG A 389 -16.17 10.80 -8.26
CA ARG A 389 -16.45 11.81 -9.28
C ARG A 389 -15.33 11.75 -10.30
N ILE A 390 -15.63 11.31 -11.53
CA ILE A 390 -14.73 11.41 -12.68
C ILE A 390 -14.43 12.89 -12.92
N ARG A 391 -13.30 13.38 -12.39
CA ARG A 391 -12.62 14.54 -12.95
C ARG A 391 -11.59 14.01 -13.93
N ARG A 392 -11.57 14.56 -15.15
CA ARG A 392 -10.54 14.30 -16.15
C ARG A 392 -9.16 14.51 -15.52
N GLY A 393 -8.32 13.49 -15.53
CA GLY A 393 -6.93 13.57 -15.11
C GLY A 393 -6.56 12.57 -14.01
N THR A 394 -5.78 11.59 -14.41
CA THR A 394 -4.84 10.77 -13.62
C THR A 394 -5.32 10.21 -12.27
N TRP A 395 -5.55 8.91 -12.28
CA TRP A 395 -5.64 8.08 -11.10
C TRP A 395 -4.22 7.75 -10.60
N HIS A 396 -3.78 8.43 -9.58
CA HIS A 396 -2.69 7.96 -8.74
C HIS A 396 -3.29 7.59 -7.37
N LEU A 397 -3.58 6.31 -7.14
CA LEU A 397 -3.50 5.77 -5.80
C LEU A 397 -2.01 5.53 -5.56
N HIS A 398 -1.35 6.54 -4.99
CA HIS A 398 0.00 6.36 -4.48
C HIS A 398 -0.04 5.31 -3.38
N THR A 399 0.93 4.42 -3.36
CA THR A 399 1.22 3.49 -2.26
C THR A 399 1.40 4.17 -0.90
N GLU A 400 1.54 5.49 -0.88
CA GLU A 400 1.53 6.36 0.30
C GLU A 400 0.24 6.25 1.12
N ASP A 401 -0.91 6.04 0.47
CA ASP A 401 -2.19 5.83 1.14
C ASP A 401 -2.29 4.49 1.89
N ALA A 402 -1.53 3.48 1.52
CA ALA A 402 -1.58 2.18 2.18
C ALA A 402 -0.81 2.15 3.51
N CYS A 403 0.31 2.86 3.62
CA CYS A 403 1.06 2.96 4.88
C CYS A 403 0.44 3.96 5.87
N ALA A 404 -0.28 4.99 5.36
CA ALA A 404 -0.98 5.97 6.21
C ALA A 404 -2.40 5.52 6.62
N ARG A 405 -2.93 4.42 6.06
CA ARG A 405 -4.33 4.02 6.18
C ARG A 405 -4.58 2.59 6.64
N SER A 406 -3.69 1.98 7.37
CA SER A 406 -4.07 0.83 8.21
C SER A 406 -5.19 1.18 9.21
N ASP A 407 -5.53 2.47 9.30
CA ASP A 407 -6.47 3.06 10.25
C ASP A 407 -7.83 3.44 9.67
N GLY A 408 -8.06 3.25 8.38
CA GLY A 408 -9.33 3.64 7.71
C GLY A 408 -10.56 2.86 8.18
N ALA A 409 -10.39 1.71 8.83
CA ALA A 409 -11.48 0.88 9.32
C ALA A 409 -12.27 1.52 10.47
N ALA A 410 -11.63 2.32 11.33
CA ALA A 410 -12.28 2.89 12.51
C ALA A 410 -13.18 4.10 12.22
N ARG A 411 -12.98 4.80 11.10
CA ARG A 411 -13.85 5.93 10.69
C ARG A 411 -15.14 5.49 9.98
N ASP A 412 -15.11 4.33 9.32
CA ASP A 412 -16.27 3.86 8.56
C ASP A 412 -17.37 3.29 9.47
N ASP A 413 -17.04 2.77 10.64
CA ASP A 413 -18.04 2.25 11.60
C ASP A 413 -18.86 3.37 12.27
N HIS A 414 -18.26 4.55 12.50
CA HIS A 414 -19.01 5.70 13.03
C HIS A 414 -19.94 6.32 11.99
N ASP A 415 -19.52 6.44 10.75
CA ASP A 415 -20.34 6.95 9.65
C ASP A 415 -21.48 5.97 9.29
N GLN A 416 -21.32 4.65 9.51
CA GLN A 416 -22.41 3.67 9.35
C GLN A 416 -23.46 3.79 10.45
N MET A 417 -23.08 4.03 11.68
CA MET A 417 -24.02 4.20 12.80
C MET A 417 -24.81 5.50 12.68
N ASP A 418 -24.19 6.59 12.28
CA ASP A 418 -24.88 7.86 12.02
C ASP A 418 -25.80 7.78 10.79
N TRP A 419 -25.45 6.99 9.77
CA TRP A 419 -26.29 6.78 8.59
C TRP A 419 -27.53 5.92 8.90
N LEU A 420 -27.41 4.90 9.75
CA LEU A 420 -28.54 4.10 10.23
C LEU A 420 -29.46 4.93 11.13
N ARG A 421 -28.92 5.78 12.00
CA ARG A 421 -29.69 6.72 12.84
C ARG A 421 -30.53 7.71 12.02
N ASN A 422 -29.99 8.23 10.94
CA ASN A 422 -30.62 9.24 10.13
C ASN A 422 -31.71 8.70 9.16
N ARG A 423 -31.76 7.39 8.89
CA ARG A 423 -32.70 6.80 7.94
C ARG A 423 -33.88 6.08 8.55
N THR A 424 -33.80 5.62 9.77
CA THR A 424 -34.88 4.83 10.38
C THR A 424 -35.82 5.65 11.24
N GLY A 425 -35.45 6.87 11.66
CA GLY A 425 -36.32 7.72 12.48
C GLY A 425 -36.77 7.09 13.82
N GLU A 426 -36.38 5.84 14.08
CA GLU A 426 -36.74 5.10 15.27
C GLU A 426 -35.53 5.05 16.23
N ARG A 427 -35.77 5.51 17.45
CA ARG A 427 -34.84 5.29 18.57
C ARG A 427 -34.81 3.79 18.86
N MET A 428 -33.66 3.15 18.64
CA MET A 428 -33.43 1.82 19.21
C MET A 428 -33.52 1.93 20.75
N SER A 429 -34.27 1.03 21.36
CA SER A 429 -34.40 0.96 22.81
C SER A 429 -33.08 0.60 23.46
N ASP A 430 -32.81 1.11 24.66
CA ASP A 430 -31.59 0.85 25.45
C ASP A 430 -31.31 -0.64 25.66
N GLU A 431 -32.33 -1.51 25.64
CA GLU A 431 -32.20 -2.97 25.72
C GLU A 431 -31.47 -3.59 24.53
N VAL A 432 -31.69 -3.10 23.29
CA VAL A 432 -31.00 -3.61 22.10
C VAL A 432 -29.54 -3.18 22.06
N MET A 433 -29.22 -2.03 22.68
CA MET A 433 -27.83 -1.59 22.85
C MET A 433 -27.08 -2.45 23.89
N GLN A 434 -27.73 -2.83 24.98
CA GLN A 434 -27.13 -3.69 26.00
C GLN A 434 -26.90 -5.11 25.50
N ASP A 435 -27.80 -5.68 24.69
CA ASP A 435 -27.65 -7.04 24.14
C ASP A 435 -26.52 -7.13 23.11
N ASN A 436 -26.35 -6.10 22.27
CA ASN A 436 -25.21 -6.01 21.33
C ASN A 436 -23.86 -5.77 22.06
N MET A 437 -23.86 -5.02 23.17
CA MET A 437 -22.67 -4.86 24.00
C MET A 437 -22.29 -6.16 24.72
N GLN A 438 -23.26 -6.94 25.21
CA GLN A 438 -23.00 -8.22 25.87
C GLN A 438 -22.50 -9.29 24.89
N HIS A 439 -22.96 -9.33 23.66
CA HIS A 439 -22.47 -10.25 22.64
C HIS A 439 -21.04 -9.93 22.20
N THR A 440 -20.69 -8.64 22.09
CA THR A 440 -19.32 -8.20 21.77
C THR A 440 -18.33 -8.47 22.92
N MET A 441 -18.82 -8.50 24.19
CA MET A 441 -17.99 -8.78 25.37
C MET A 441 -17.81 -10.29 25.64
N GLN A 442 -18.70 -11.15 25.19
CA GLN A 442 -18.60 -12.60 25.41
C GLN A 442 -17.62 -13.30 24.44
N ASP A 443 -17.35 -12.74 23.26
CA ASP A 443 -16.35 -13.29 22.34
C ASP A 443 -14.90 -12.88 22.66
N ASN A 444 -14.69 -11.94 23.58
CA ASN A 444 -13.36 -11.49 24.00
C ASN A 444 -13.09 -11.86 25.46
N LYS A 445 -12.77 -13.12 25.70
CA LYS A 445 -12.48 -13.67 27.05
C LYS A 445 -11.16 -13.17 27.67
N ASN A 446 -10.76 -11.97 27.46
CA ASN A 446 -9.84 -11.23 28.32
C ASN A 446 -9.54 -9.82 27.72
N PRO A 447 -10.08 -8.73 28.27
CA PRO A 447 -9.73 -7.38 27.81
C PRO A 447 -8.26 -7.00 28.07
N TRP A 448 -7.51 -7.83 28.75
CA TRP A 448 -6.08 -7.67 29.06
C TRP A 448 -5.14 -8.39 28.08
N ASN A 449 -5.68 -9.22 27.19
CA ASN A 449 -4.94 -9.84 26.09
C ASN A 449 -5.09 -9.04 24.77
N ALA A 450 -5.36 -7.73 24.84
CA ALA A 450 -5.03 -6.84 23.73
C ALA A 450 -3.53 -7.00 23.52
N ASP A 451 -3.20 -7.52 22.35
CA ASP A 451 -1.84 -7.89 21.98
C ASP A 451 -0.90 -6.70 22.19
N LEU A 452 -0.17 -6.71 23.31
CA LEU A 452 0.84 -5.69 23.66
C LEU A 452 1.99 -5.66 22.63
N THR A 453 1.93 -6.53 21.62
CA THR A 453 2.90 -6.60 20.52
C THR A 453 2.52 -5.70 19.33
N ASP A 454 1.35 -5.05 19.31
CA ASP A 454 1.04 -4.03 18.31
C ASP A 454 1.91 -2.78 18.59
N PRO A 455 2.94 -2.51 17.78
CA PRO A 455 3.87 -1.41 18.01
C PRO A 455 3.23 -0.03 17.84
N MET A 456 2.02 0.06 17.28
CA MET A 456 1.26 1.30 17.06
C MET A 456 0.40 1.72 18.26
N LEU A 457 0.27 0.85 19.28
CA LEU A 457 -0.67 1.02 20.40
C LEU A 457 0.06 1.11 21.74
N ARG A 458 0.12 2.29 22.32
CA ARG A 458 0.49 2.50 23.73
C ARG A 458 -0.68 3.08 24.51
N LEU A 459 -1.05 2.42 25.60
CA LEU A 459 -2.02 2.90 26.56
C LEU A 459 -1.35 3.90 27.54
N ARG A 460 -1.89 5.10 27.66
CA ARG A 460 -1.55 6.02 28.76
C ARG A 460 -2.64 5.95 29.82
N LEU A 461 -2.27 5.56 31.02
CA LEU A 461 -3.10 5.65 32.22
C LEU A 461 -2.78 6.98 32.90
N ARG A 462 -3.79 7.83 33.12
CA ARG A 462 -3.68 8.98 34.01
C ARG A 462 -4.57 8.72 35.23
N PRO A 463 -4.03 8.77 36.45
CA PRO A 463 -4.86 8.81 37.65
C PRO A 463 -5.64 10.13 37.68
N ASN A 464 -6.81 10.14 38.25
CA ASN A 464 -7.54 11.37 38.52
C ASN A 464 -6.75 12.19 39.56
N ASP A 465 -6.44 13.45 39.26
CA ASP A 465 -6.14 14.50 40.21
C ASP A 465 -7.44 14.98 40.84
#